data_3b620605cb6445c93e7d6da21de93f20
#
_entry.id   3b620605cb6445c93e7d6da21de93f20
#
_cell.length_a   1.000
_cell.length_b   1.000
_cell.length_c   1.000
_cell.angle_alpha   90.00
_cell.angle_beta   90.00
_cell.angle_gamma   90.00
#
_symmetry.space_group_name_H-M   'P 1'
#
loop_
_entity.id
_entity.type
_entity.pdbx_description
1 polymer ?
#
loop_
_entity_poly.entity_id
_entity_poly.type
_entity_poly.pdbx_seq_one_letter_code
_entity_poly.pdbx_strand_id
1 'polypeptide(L)'
;MEHFKRGVLLTLIGGTCWGFSGASGQFLFTHYQANPMWLTSMRMCFAGLLITLFGALTQKEAMKRLVSQKKDLLKTFGFGFVLMLCQLTYLQAINTSNAGTASVLQYLSPIYIMIFVCL
;
A
#
# COMPACT_ATOMS: atom_id res chain seq x y z
N MET A 1 -26.23 2.44 11.26
CA MET A 1 -25.48 1.34 11.92
C MET A 1 -24.91 0.32 10.92
N GLU A 2 -25.60 -0.02 9.85
CA GLU A 2 -25.09 -0.97 8.83
C GLU A 2 -23.82 -0.50 8.10
N HIS A 3 -23.78 0.78 7.72
CA HIS A 3 -22.61 1.35 7.05
C HIS A 3 -21.34 1.33 7.92
N PHE A 4 -21.52 1.56 9.23
CA PHE A 4 -20.41 1.48 10.19
C PHE A 4 -19.87 0.05 10.33
N LYS A 5 -20.75 -0.94 10.46
CA LYS A 5 -20.36 -2.35 10.54
C LYS A 5 -19.63 -2.82 9.27
N ARG A 6 -20.11 -2.40 8.10
CA ARG A 6 -19.44 -2.70 6.81
C ARG A 6 -18.06 -2.05 6.73
N GLY A 7 -17.92 -0.80 7.18
CA GLY A 7 -16.63 -0.12 7.23
C GLY A 7 -15.62 -0.84 8.14
N VAL A 8 -16.04 -1.21 9.34
CA VAL A 8 -15.20 -1.97 10.28
C VAL A 8 -14.79 -3.32 9.70
N LEU A 9 -15.74 -4.05 9.10
CA LEU A 9 -15.44 -5.34 8.48
C LEU A 9 -14.43 -5.23 7.34
N LEU A 10 -14.59 -4.25 6.45
CA LEU A 10 -13.67 -4.01 5.35
C LEU A 10 -12.27 -3.63 5.85
N THR A 11 -12.20 -2.83 6.92
CA THR A 11 -10.92 -2.45 7.54
C THR A 11 -10.21 -3.65 8.15
N LEU A 12 -10.94 -4.52 8.84
CA LEU A 12 -10.40 -5.76 9.40
C LEU A 12 -9.89 -6.69 8.30
N ILE A 13 -10.66 -6.90 7.24
CA ILE A 13 -10.24 -7.72 6.09
C ILE A 13 -8.98 -7.12 5.43
N GLY A 14 -8.97 -5.81 5.20
CA GLY A 14 -7.80 -5.12 4.64
C GLY A 14 -6.56 -5.25 5.51
N GLY A 15 -6.70 -5.08 6.83
CA GLY A 15 -5.61 -5.21 7.79
C GLY A 15 -5.06 -6.64 7.87
N THR A 16 -5.94 -7.66 7.86
CA THR A 16 -5.49 -9.06 7.84
C THR A 16 -4.79 -9.42 6.54
N CYS A 17 -5.30 -8.98 5.39
CA CYS A 17 -4.63 -9.17 4.10
C CYS A 17 -3.25 -8.49 4.06
N TRP A 18 -3.14 -7.30 4.64
CA TRP A 18 -1.87 -6.58 4.76
C TRP A 18 -0.86 -7.34 5.61
N GLY A 19 -1.26 -7.79 6.82
CA GLY A 19 -0.42 -8.57 7.73
C GLY A 19 0.03 -9.90 7.11
N PHE A 20 -0.88 -10.61 6.46
CA PHE A 20 -0.55 -11.85 5.74
C PHE A 20 0.47 -11.60 4.62
N SER A 21 0.31 -10.51 3.89
CA SER A 21 1.25 -10.12 2.83
C SER A 21 2.65 -9.80 3.37
N GLY A 22 2.75 -9.16 4.53
CA GLY A 22 4.04 -8.90 5.22
C GLY A 22 4.71 -10.19 5.69
N ALA A 23 3.96 -11.08 6.33
CA ALA A 23 4.46 -12.38 6.78
C ALA A 23 4.92 -13.26 5.61
N SER A 24 4.18 -13.28 4.51
CA SER A 24 4.58 -13.99 3.29
C SER A 24 5.88 -13.42 2.69
N GLY A 25 6.04 -12.09 2.73
CA GLY A 25 7.29 -11.43 2.31
C GLY A 25 8.48 -11.87 3.16
N GLN A 26 8.32 -11.88 4.48
CA GLN A 26 9.36 -12.35 5.40
C GLN A 26 9.74 -13.81 5.13
N PHE A 27 8.77 -14.68 4.91
CA PHE A 27 9.02 -16.08 4.57
C PHE A 27 9.84 -16.22 3.28
N LEU A 28 9.50 -15.46 2.25
CA LEU A 28 10.26 -15.46 0.98
C LEU A 28 11.70 -14.96 1.18
N PHE A 29 11.90 -13.92 1.99
CA PHE A 29 13.25 -13.41 2.24
C PHE A 29 14.11 -14.41 3.01
N THR A 30 13.53 -15.08 4.01
CA THR A 30 14.26 -16.03 4.87
C THR A 30 14.61 -17.33 4.14
N HIS A 31 13.69 -17.88 3.31
CA HIS A 31 13.87 -19.18 2.69
C HIS A 31 14.44 -19.12 1.29
N TYR A 32 14.10 -18.08 0.52
CA TYR A 32 14.46 -17.97 -0.89
C TYR A 32 15.41 -16.83 -1.22
N GLN A 33 15.82 -16.04 -0.20
CA GLN A 33 16.68 -14.85 -0.40
C GLN A 33 16.16 -13.94 -1.53
N ALA A 34 14.84 -13.80 -1.62
CA ALA A 34 14.20 -13.01 -2.66
C ALA A 34 14.60 -11.55 -2.56
N ASN A 35 14.84 -10.90 -3.69
CA ASN A 35 15.19 -9.50 -3.71
C ASN A 35 13.95 -8.64 -3.36
N PRO A 36 14.02 -7.77 -2.32
CA PRO A 36 12.90 -6.91 -1.92
C PRO A 36 12.39 -6.04 -3.06
N MET A 37 13.28 -5.59 -3.92
CA MET A 37 12.96 -4.75 -5.08
C MET A 37 12.06 -5.49 -6.08
N TRP A 38 12.39 -6.74 -6.37
CA TRP A 38 11.60 -7.57 -7.28
C TRP A 38 10.20 -7.84 -6.71
N LEU A 39 10.13 -8.20 -5.43
CA LEU A 39 8.86 -8.49 -4.77
C LEU A 39 7.96 -7.25 -4.70
N THR A 40 8.54 -6.08 -4.39
CA THR A 40 7.81 -4.80 -4.38
C THR A 40 7.24 -4.49 -5.76
N SER A 41 8.05 -4.60 -6.80
CA SER A 41 7.63 -4.31 -8.18
C SER A 41 6.49 -5.21 -8.62
N MET A 42 6.59 -6.51 -8.36
CA MET A 42 5.51 -7.47 -8.65
C MET A 42 4.21 -7.12 -7.93
N ARG A 43 4.29 -6.87 -6.62
CA ARG A 43 3.11 -6.50 -5.82
C ARG A 43 2.45 -5.22 -6.32
N MET A 44 3.24 -4.20 -6.64
CA MET A 44 2.74 -2.93 -7.15
C MET A 44 2.11 -3.07 -8.53
N CYS A 45 2.71 -3.84 -9.43
CA CYS A 45 2.15 -4.13 -10.75
C CYS A 45 0.79 -4.85 -10.64
N PHE A 46 0.72 -5.92 -9.83
CA PHE A 46 -0.54 -6.64 -9.62
C PHE A 46 -1.62 -5.78 -8.99
N ALA A 47 -1.30 -5.06 -7.92
CA ALA A 47 -2.24 -4.18 -7.24
C ALA A 47 -2.71 -3.05 -8.16
N GLY A 48 -1.80 -2.41 -8.89
CA GLY A 48 -2.12 -1.36 -9.85
C GLY A 48 -3.01 -1.86 -10.99
N LEU A 49 -2.70 -3.03 -11.53
CA LEU A 49 -3.52 -3.66 -12.58
C LEU A 49 -4.94 -3.96 -12.08
N LEU A 50 -5.08 -4.57 -10.90
CA LEU A 50 -6.38 -4.91 -10.31
C LEU A 50 -7.21 -3.67 -10.03
N ILE A 51 -6.61 -2.63 -9.41
CA ILE A 51 -7.31 -1.38 -9.09
C ILE A 51 -7.73 -0.65 -10.37
N THR A 52 -6.85 -0.61 -11.37
CA THR A 52 -7.15 0.03 -12.66
C THR A 52 -8.26 -0.71 -13.39
N LEU A 53 -8.20 -2.03 -13.43
CA LEU A 53 -9.22 -2.87 -14.05
C LEU A 53 -10.58 -2.70 -13.35
N PHE A 54 -10.59 -2.77 -12.03
CA PHE A 54 -11.80 -2.60 -11.22
C PHE A 54 -12.39 -1.19 -11.37
N GLY A 55 -11.55 -0.16 -11.35
CA GLY A 55 -11.95 1.22 -11.59
C GLY A 55 -12.50 1.45 -12.99
N ALA A 56 -11.89 0.85 -14.01
CA ALA A 56 -12.35 0.92 -15.38
C ALA A 56 -13.71 0.23 -15.59
N LEU A 57 -13.99 -0.84 -14.85
CA LEU A 57 -15.27 -1.56 -14.92
C LEU A 57 -16.38 -0.84 -14.14
N THR A 58 -16.06 -0.26 -12.98
CA THR A 58 -17.05 0.27 -12.04
C THR A 58 -17.28 1.77 -12.19
N GLN A 59 -16.23 2.54 -12.51
CA GLN A 59 -16.26 4.01 -12.53
C GLN A 59 -15.61 4.60 -13.79
N LYS A 60 -16.10 4.22 -14.95
CA LYS A 60 -15.57 4.65 -16.27
C LYS A 60 -15.44 6.18 -16.41
N GLU A 61 -16.42 6.93 -15.91
CA GLU A 61 -16.44 8.40 -16.01
C GLU A 61 -15.40 9.06 -15.10
N ALA A 62 -15.17 8.52 -13.90
CA ALA A 62 -14.15 9.00 -12.99
C ALA A 62 -12.74 8.73 -13.55
N MET A 63 -12.54 7.56 -14.14
CA MET A 63 -11.28 7.20 -14.80
C MET A 63 -11.01 8.09 -16.02
N LYS A 64 -12.00 8.36 -16.85
CA LYS A 64 -11.87 9.31 -17.96
C LYS A 64 -11.51 10.71 -17.51
N ARG A 65 -12.13 11.21 -16.44
CA ARG A 65 -11.80 12.51 -15.84
C ARG A 65 -10.36 12.57 -15.34
N LEU A 66 -9.91 11.55 -14.62
CA LEU A 66 -8.53 11.43 -14.13
C LEU A 66 -7.50 11.49 -15.26
N VAL A 67 -7.72 10.74 -16.32
CA VAL A 67 -6.82 10.70 -17.49
C VAL A 67 -6.91 12.00 -18.31
N SER A 68 -8.07 12.64 -18.37
CA SER A 68 -8.28 13.88 -19.13
C SER A 68 -7.65 15.10 -18.47
N GLN A 69 -7.53 15.11 -17.15
CA GLN A 69 -6.95 16.25 -16.40
C GLN A 69 -5.48 15.98 -16.05
N LYS A 70 -4.57 16.56 -16.82
CA LYS A 70 -3.12 16.44 -16.64
C LYS A 70 -2.64 16.77 -15.21
N LYS A 71 -3.30 17.72 -14.53
CA LYS A 71 -2.97 18.11 -13.15
C LYS A 71 -3.28 17.00 -12.15
N ASP A 72 -4.40 16.33 -12.29
CA ASP A 72 -4.81 15.24 -11.39
C ASP A 72 -4.01 13.97 -11.68
N LEU A 73 -3.70 13.73 -12.94
CA LEU A 73 -2.80 12.65 -13.35
C LEU A 73 -1.40 12.81 -12.73
N LEU A 74 -0.85 14.04 -12.76
CA LEU A 74 0.47 14.34 -12.17
C LEU A 74 0.47 14.17 -10.65
N LYS A 75 -0.59 14.59 -9.97
CA LYS A 75 -0.76 14.38 -8.52
C LYS A 75 -0.85 12.90 -8.16
N THR A 76 -1.63 12.15 -8.92
CA THR A 76 -1.77 10.69 -8.74
C THR A 76 -0.45 9.97 -8.98
N PHE A 77 0.30 10.37 -9.99
CA PHE A 77 1.63 9.82 -10.27
C PHE A 77 2.62 10.14 -9.16
N GLY A 78 2.64 11.38 -8.67
CA GLY A 78 3.47 11.79 -7.54
C GLY A 78 3.14 11.03 -6.26
N PHE A 79 1.86 10.84 -5.96
CA PHE A 79 1.40 10.05 -4.83
C PHE A 79 1.81 8.57 -4.97
N GLY A 80 1.64 7.99 -6.16
CA GLY A 80 2.07 6.61 -6.44
C GLY A 80 3.58 6.42 -6.29
N PHE A 81 4.38 7.40 -6.70
CA PHE A 81 5.83 7.37 -6.54
C PHE A 81 6.24 7.39 -5.06
N VAL A 82 5.63 8.26 -4.25
CA VAL A 82 5.88 8.30 -2.80
C VAL A 82 5.47 6.98 -2.13
N LEU A 83 4.32 6.43 -2.50
CA LEU A 83 3.89 5.12 -2.01
C LEU A 83 4.88 4.00 -2.38
N MET A 84 5.40 4.01 -3.60
CA MET A 84 6.41 3.05 -4.04
C MET A 84 7.67 3.12 -3.16
N LEU A 85 8.17 4.33 -2.89
CA LEU A 85 9.33 4.52 -2.00
C LEU A 85 9.04 4.01 -0.57
N CYS A 86 7.86 4.33 -0.03
CA CYS A 86 7.41 3.82 1.26
C CYS A 86 7.41 2.29 1.31
N GLN A 87 6.87 1.65 0.29
CA GLN A 87 6.80 0.19 0.22
C GLN A 87 8.17 -0.47 0.05
N LEU A 88 9.05 0.13 -0.74
CA LEU A 88 10.44 -0.33 -0.86
C LEU A 88 11.16 -0.28 0.49
N THR A 89 11.05 0.85 1.20
CA THR A 89 11.68 1.02 2.51
C THR A 89 11.12 0.02 3.53
N TYR A 90 9.81 -0.21 3.51
CA TYR A 90 9.15 -1.18 4.38
C TYR A 90 9.63 -2.61 4.13
N LEU A 91 9.67 -3.06 2.87
CA LEU A 91 10.15 -4.41 2.54
C LEU A 91 11.66 -4.57 2.79
N GLN A 92 12.43 -3.51 2.59
CA GLN A 92 13.84 -3.50 2.96
C GLN A 92 14.02 -3.65 4.48
N ALA A 93 13.20 -2.99 5.27
CA ALA A 93 13.20 -3.13 6.73
C ALA A 93 12.83 -4.56 7.17
N ILE A 94 11.88 -5.20 6.51
CA ILE A 94 11.55 -6.62 6.76
C ILE A 94 12.74 -7.52 6.45
N ASN A 95 13.43 -7.29 5.34
CA ASN A 95 14.57 -8.09 4.91
C ASN A 95 15.77 -7.98 5.86
N THR A 96 15.98 -6.80 6.44
CA THR A 96 17.11 -6.54 7.36
C THR A 96 16.80 -6.83 8.82
N SER A 97 15.53 -6.91 9.19
CA SER A 97 15.09 -7.13 10.58
C SER A 97 14.03 -8.24 10.63
N ASN A 98 12.78 -7.86 10.83
CA ASN A 98 11.62 -8.76 10.74
C ASN A 98 10.34 -7.98 10.48
N ALA A 99 9.28 -8.68 10.05
CA ALA A 99 7.99 -8.07 9.73
C ALA A 99 7.35 -7.35 10.93
N GLY A 100 7.55 -7.85 12.14
CA GLY A 100 7.02 -7.23 13.35
C GLY A 100 7.63 -5.87 13.62
N THR A 101 8.95 -5.76 13.62
CA THR A 101 9.67 -4.48 13.83
C THR A 101 9.34 -3.47 12.73
N ALA A 102 9.34 -3.89 11.48
CA ALA A 102 8.99 -3.03 10.35
C ALA A 102 7.56 -2.48 10.45
N SER A 103 6.60 -3.32 10.87
CA SER A 103 5.21 -2.92 11.07
C SER A 103 5.04 -1.93 12.21
N VAL A 104 5.72 -2.13 13.34
CA VAL A 104 5.68 -1.18 14.47
C VAL A 104 6.23 0.18 14.04
N LEU A 105 7.34 0.24 13.32
CA LEU A 105 7.91 1.48 12.80
C LEU A 105 6.96 2.18 11.82
N GLN A 106 6.29 1.41 10.98
CA GLN A 106 5.32 1.96 10.04
C GLN A 106 4.09 2.56 10.75
N TYR A 107 3.62 1.93 11.83
CA TYR A 107 2.51 2.45 12.63
C TYR A 107 2.87 3.68 13.47
N LEU A 108 4.13 3.99 13.65
CA LEU A 108 4.56 5.27 14.22
C LEU A 108 4.30 6.46 13.28
N SER A 109 4.20 6.22 11.98
CA SER A 109 4.01 7.27 10.96
C SER A 109 2.78 8.16 11.22
N PRO A 110 1.58 7.63 11.50
CA PRO A 110 0.41 8.46 11.84
C PRO A 110 0.62 9.33 13.07
N ILE A 111 1.38 8.85 14.06
CA ILE A 111 1.69 9.61 15.29
C ILE A 111 2.54 10.82 14.95
N TYR A 112 3.58 10.66 14.11
CA TYR A 112 4.39 11.78 13.64
C TYR A 112 3.57 12.79 12.85
N ILE A 113 2.67 12.32 11.97
CA ILE A 113 1.78 13.20 11.21
C ILE A 113 0.86 13.99 12.16
N MET A 114 0.27 13.34 13.16
CA MET A 114 -0.57 14.02 14.15
C MET A 114 0.22 15.09 14.92
N ILE A 115 1.42 14.79 15.38
CA ILE A 115 2.28 15.77 16.07
C ILE A 115 2.58 16.96 15.15
N PHE A 116 2.89 16.70 13.87
CA PHE A 116 3.24 17.74 12.92
C PHE A 116 2.05 18.62 12.52
N VAL A 117 0.83 18.06 12.50
CA VAL A 117 -0.40 18.83 12.21
C VAL A 117 -0.89 19.62 13.42
N CYS A 118 -0.60 19.16 14.65
CA CYS A 118 -0.97 19.85 15.89
C CYS A 118 0.01 20.95 16.32
N LEU A 119 1.21 20.99 15.73
CA LEU A 119 2.22 22.04 15.95
C LEU A 119 2.05 23.18 14.96
#